data_5f0cea2f45f577f28695c42774471ac0
#
_entry.id   5f0cea2f45f577f28695c42774471ac0
#
_cell.length_a   1.000
_cell.length_b   1.000
_cell.length_c   1.000
_cell.angle_alpha   90.00
_cell.angle_beta   90.00
_cell.angle_gamma   90.00
#
_symmetry.space_group_name_H-M   'P 1'
#
loop_
_entity.id
_entity.type
_entity.pdbx_description
1 polymer ?
#
loop_
_entity_poly.entity_id
_entity_poly.type
_entity_poly.pdbx_seq_one_letter_code
_entity_poly.pdbx_strand_id
1 'polypeptide(L)'
;LITTDQRGKQPFFSLDERIRCYDLGINYEENNGKSLLNKIIHYPFKQWKHRKRLSELLRELRADIAISMFCNDVSFLWKIKDGSRKILEIHFSRYKHLQYGRKGAWKLADQWRSRMDEKTVKKYACFVVLTHEDKSYWGDLPNIMVIPNALTYSVGQPAPLNNKKVIAIVRYN
;
A
#
# COMPACT_ATOMS: atom_id res chain seq x y z
N LEU A 1 10.40 -5.17 -9.25
CA LEU A 1 9.42 -4.12 -8.90
C LEU A 1 8.28 -4.14 -9.92
N ILE A 2 7.03 -4.16 -9.44
CA ILE A 2 5.84 -4.11 -10.30
C ILE A 2 5.10 -2.82 -10.02
N THR A 3 4.77 -2.06 -11.07
CA THR A 3 4.04 -0.79 -10.99
C THR A 3 2.76 -0.84 -11.83
N THR A 4 1.83 0.09 -11.58
CA THR A 4 0.55 0.17 -12.30
C THR A 4 0.40 1.43 -13.13
N ASP A 5 1.19 2.46 -12.86
CA ASP A 5 0.99 3.81 -13.38
C ASP A 5 2.29 4.49 -13.86
N GLN A 6 3.30 3.70 -14.25
CA GLN A 6 4.61 4.21 -14.70
C GLN A 6 4.53 4.99 -16.01
N ARG A 7 3.63 4.58 -16.94
CA ARG A 7 3.37 5.23 -18.22
C ARG A 7 4.62 5.41 -19.08
N GLY A 8 5.50 4.42 -19.08
CA GLY A 8 6.76 4.46 -19.83
C GLY A 8 7.81 5.43 -19.28
N LYS A 9 7.57 6.07 -18.14
CA LYS A 9 8.54 6.95 -17.49
C LYS A 9 9.57 6.12 -16.72
N GLN A 10 10.78 6.65 -16.63
CA GLN A 10 11.81 6.08 -15.77
C GLN A 10 11.43 6.27 -14.28
N PRO A 11 11.84 5.35 -13.38
CA PRO A 11 11.71 5.57 -11.96
C PRO A 11 12.35 6.89 -11.53
N PHE A 12 11.72 7.61 -10.59
CA PHE A 12 12.24 8.88 -10.09
C PHE A 12 13.59 8.72 -9.38
N PHE A 13 13.76 7.61 -8.65
CA PHE A 13 15.04 7.25 -8.04
C PHE A 13 15.77 6.25 -8.94
N SER A 14 17.10 6.38 -9.03
CA SER A 14 17.91 5.34 -9.67
C SER A 14 17.80 4.05 -8.84
N LEU A 15 17.45 2.98 -9.50
CA LEU A 15 17.36 1.66 -8.88
C LEU A 15 18.62 0.87 -9.22
N ASP A 16 18.99 -0.07 -8.36
CA ASP A 16 20.06 -1.02 -8.61
C ASP A 16 19.74 -1.82 -9.89
N GLU A 17 20.74 -2.06 -10.74
CA GLU A 17 20.59 -2.74 -12.03
C GLU A 17 20.03 -4.17 -11.92
N ARG A 18 20.16 -4.80 -10.76
CA ARG A 18 19.58 -6.12 -10.46
C ARG A 18 18.07 -6.08 -10.30
N ILE A 19 17.46 -4.90 -10.12
CA ILE A 19 16.02 -4.72 -9.94
C ILE A 19 15.33 -4.60 -11.29
N ARG A 20 14.62 -5.66 -11.69
CA ARG A 20 13.77 -5.61 -12.88
C ARG A 20 12.47 -4.86 -12.59
N CYS A 21 12.11 -3.93 -13.48
CA CYS A 21 10.88 -3.14 -13.37
C CYS A 21 9.86 -3.58 -14.42
N TYR A 22 8.61 -3.78 -13.99
CA TYR A 22 7.48 -4.15 -14.85
C TYR A 22 6.35 -3.17 -14.63
N ASP A 23 5.85 -2.54 -15.68
CA ASP A 23 4.66 -1.69 -15.63
C ASP A 23 3.46 -2.43 -16.18
N LEU A 24 2.44 -2.61 -15.36
CA LEU A 24 1.19 -3.26 -15.78
C LEU A 24 0.31 -2.34 -16.64
N GLY A 25 0.61 -1.06 -16.74
CA GLY A 25 -0.10 -0.08 -17.57
C GLY A 25 -1.60 -0.02 -17.27
N ILE A 26 -1.98 -0.01 -15.99
CA ILE A 26 -3.38 0.07 -15.55
C ILE A 26 -3.85 1.53 -15.53
N ASN A 27 -2.96 2.46 -15.15
CA ASN A 27 -3.19 3.89 -15.14
C ASN A 27 -4.39 4.31 -14.28
N TYR A 28 -4.38 3.92 -13.00
CA TYR A 28 -5.45 4.29 -12.06
C TYR A 28 -5.61 5.80 -11.92
N GLU A 29 -4.50 6.55 -11.90
CA GLU A 29 -4.48 8.00 -11.74
C GLU A 29 -5.11 8.76 -12.90
N GLU A 30 -5.24 8.16 -14.07
CA GLU A 30 -5.87 8.78 -15.25
C GLU A 30 -7.29 9.30 -14.99
N ASN A 31 -7.97 8.73 -14.00
CA ASN A 31 -9.33 9.09 -13.62
C ASN A 31 -9.40 10.04 -12.40
N ASN A 32 -8.26 10.51 -11.87
CA ASN A 32 -8.26 11.31 -10.64
C ASN A 32 -9.02 12.63 -10.77
N GLY A 33 -9.02 13.28 -11.91
CA GLY A 33 -9.78 14.51 -12.16
C GLY A 33 -11.22 14.30 -12.69
N LYS A 34 -11.66 13.06 -12.92
CA LYS A 34 -12.96 12.76 -13.54
C LYS A 34 -14.09 12.67 -12.52
N SER A 35 -15.33 12.75 -13.00
CA SER A 35 -16.54 12.66 -12.18
C SER A 35 -16.63 11.33 -11.42
N LEU A 36 -17.40 11.31 -10.32
CA LEU A 36 -17.61 10.12 -9.50
C LEU A 36 -18.22 8.97 -10.30
N LEU A 37 -19.18 9.25 -11.17
CA LEU A 37 -19.82 8.25 -12.05
C LEU A 37 -18.78 7.59 -12.97
N ASN A 38 -17.89 8.38 -13.56
CA ASN A 38 -16.81 7.84 -14.40
C ASN A 38 -15.89 6.90 -13.61
N LYS A 39 -15.55 7.27 -12.37
CA LYS A 39 -14.75 6.41 -11.49
C LYS A 39 -15.44 5.09 -11.17
N ILE A 40 -16.73 5.12 -10.86
CA ILE A 40 -17.52 3.92 -10.52
C ILE A 40 -17.58 2.95 -11.71
N ILE A 41 -17.75 3.45 -12.93
CA ILE A 41 -17.83 2.61 -14.14
C ILE A 41 -16.47 2.02 -14.52
N HIS A 42 -15.41 2.82 -14.49
CA HIS A 42 -14.10 2.39 -14.97
C HIS A 42 -13.28 1.60 -13.93
N TYR A 43 -13.53 1.80 -12.63
CA TYR A 43 -12.75 1.14 -11.58
C TYR A 43 -12.85 -0.39 -11.60
N PRO A 44 -14.03 -1.03 -11.75
CA PRO A 44 -14.12 -2.48 -11.84
C PRO A 44 -13.37 -3.07 -13.04
N PHE A 45 -13.42 -2.39 -14.20
CA PHE A 45 -12.67 -2.80 -15.38
C PHE A 45 -11.16 -2.70 -15.16
N LYS A 46 -10.68 -1.60 -14.56
CA LYS A 46 -9.26 -1.46 -14.19
C LYS A 46 -8.83 -2.53 -13.18
N GLN A 47 -9.67 -2.86 -12.20
CA GLN A 47 -9.42 -3.94 -11.23
C GLN A 47 -9.33 -5.30 -11.91
N TRP A 48 -10.23 -5.61 -12.84
CA TRP A 48 -10.18 -6.84 -13.62
C TRP A 48 -8.90 -6.94 -14.46
N LYS A 49 -8.56 -5.87 -15.20
CA LYS A 49 -7.33 -5.76 -16.01
C LYS A 49 -6.08 -5.93 -15.13
N HIS A 50 -6.05 -5.27 -13.98
CA HIS A 50 -4.96 -5.37 -13.02
C HIS A 50 -4.78 -6.81 -12.54
N ARG A 51 -5.86 -7.42 -12.06
CA ARG A 51 -5.84 -8.82 -11.60
C ARG A 51 -5.34 -9.77 -12.70
N LYS A 52 -5.82 -9.60 -13.94
CA LYS A 52 -5.41 -10.44 -15.07
C LYS A 52 -3.91 -10.30 -15.33
N ARG A 53 -3.43 -9.08 -15.60
CA ARG A 53 -2.02 -8.82 -15.93
C ARG A 53 -1.06 -9.20 -14.80
N LEU A 54 -1.43 -8.89 -13.56
CA LEU A 54 -0.63 -9.27 -12.41
C LEU A 54 -0.57 -10.79 -12.25
N SER A 55 -1.67 -11.50 -12.48
CA SER A 55 -1.69 -12.97 -12.40
C SER A 55 -0.82 -13.63 -13.47
N GLU A 56 -0.83 -13.10 -14.68
CA GLU A 56 -0.01 -13.57 -15.79
C GLU A 56 1.48 -13.36 -15.47
N LEU A 57 1.84 -12.15 -15.07
CA LEU A 57 3.23 -11.81 -14.73
C LEU A 57 3.76 -12.60 -13.53
N LEU A 58 2.98 -12.78 -12.47
CA LEU A 58 3.43 -13.57 -11.31
C LEU A 58 3.67 -15.03 -11.64
N ARG A 59 2.87 -15.63 -12.53
CA ARG A 59 3.10 -17.01 -13.01
C ARG A 59 4.35 -17.12 -13.86
N GLU A 60 4.64 -16.11 -14.69
CA GLU A 60 5.84 -16.03 -15.49
C GLU A 60 7.10 -15.91 -14.62
N LEU A 61 7.05 -15.01 -13.63
CA LEU A 61 8.18 -14.72 -12.75
C LEU A 61 8.51 -15.88 -11.80
N ARG A 62 7.53 -16.73 -11.46
CA ARG A 62 7.67 -17.83 -10.49
C ARG A 62 8.34 -17.39 -9.19
N ALA A 63 7.93 -16.23 -8.67
CA ALA A 63 8.51 -15.66 -7.46
C ALA A 63 8.13 -16.50 -6.23
N ASP A 64 9.02 -16.62 -5.26
CA ASP A 64 8.74 -17.27 -3.97
C ASP A 64 7.84 -16.40 -3.09
N ILE A 65 8.00 -15.09 -3.19
CA ILE A 65 7.30 -14.09 -2.36
C ILE A 65 6.79 -12.95 -3.25
N ALA A 66 5.54 -12.54 -3.03
CA ALA A 66 4.95 -11.35 -3.60
C ALA A 66 4.50 -10.40 -2.47
N ILE A 67 5.08 -9.20 -2.43
CA ILE A 67 4.80 -8.17 -1.41
C ILE A 67 3.96 -7.07 -2.05
N SER A 68 2.85 -6.70 -1.39
CA SER A 68 2.01 -5.56 -1.76
C SER A 68 2.08 -4.48 -0.67
N MET A 69 2.15 -3.23 -1.11
CA MET A 69 2.18 -2.04 -0.26
C MET A 69 0.76 -1.53 0.11
N PHE A 70 -0.20 -2.40 0.28
CA PHE A 70 -1.59 -2.07 0.60
C PHE A 70 -2.24 -1.13 -0.44
N CYS A 71 -2.04 -1.43 -1.72
CA CYS A 71 -2.54 -0.64 -2.84
C CYS A 71 -3.82 -1.23 -3.45
N ASN A 72 -4.05 -0.96 -4.73
CA ASN A 72 -5.25 -1.39 -5.46
C ASN A 72 -5.39 -2.92 -5.62
N ASP A 73 -4.34 -3.68 -5.40
CA ASP A 73 -4.27 -5.14 -5.50
C ASP A 73 -4.70 -5.87 -4.20
N VAL A 74 -4.79 -5.17 -3.08
CA VAL A 74 -5.07 -5.75 -1.77
C VAL A 74 -6.33 -6.63 -1.73
N SER A 75 -7.33 -6.32 -2.52
CA SER A 75 -8.62 -7.04 -2.55
C SER A 75 -8.56 -8.39 -3.28
N PHE A 76 -7.53 -8.62 -4.12
CA PHE A 76 -7.46 -9.80 -4.98
C PHE A 76 -6.09 -10.51 -5.02
N LEU A 77 -4.98 -9.88 -4.60
CA LEU A 77 -3.64 -10.49 -4.69
C LEU A 77 -3.58 -11.84 -3.97
N TRP A 78 -4.17 -11.95 -2.79
CA TRP A 78 -4.24 -13.19 -2.03
C TRP A 78 -4.98 -14.34 -2.74
N LYS A 79 -5.80 -14.02 -3.77
CA LYS A 79 -6.53 -15.01 -4.58
C LYS A 79 -5.71 -15.57 -5.74
N ILE A 80 -4.58 -14.95 -6.07
CA ILE A 80 -3.74 -15.37 -7.19
C ILE A 80 -2.96 -16.60 -6.77
N LYS A 81 -3.22 -17.72 -7.46
CA LYS A 81 -2.53 -19.00 -7.26
C LYS A 81 -1.38 -19.12 -8.26
N ASP A 82 -0.22 -18.65 -7.89
CA ASP A 82 1.02 -18.66 -8.67
C ASP A 82 2.18 -19.37 -7.94
N GLY A 83 1.91 -19.88 -6.72
CA GLY A 83 2.90 -20.54 -5.87
C GLY A 83 3.57 -19.60 -4.86
N SER A 84 3.57 -18.27 -5.08
CA SER A 84 4.24 -17.35 -4.15
C SER A 84 3.48 -17.14 -2.85
N ARG A 85 4.22 -16.91 -1.77
CA ARG A 85 3.66 -16.43 -0.50
C ARG A 85 3.29 -14.96 -0.62
N LYS A 86 2.06 -14.60 -0.26
CA LYS A 86 1.56 -13.21 -0.35
C LYS A 86 1.77 -12.51 0.98
N ILE A 87 2.57 -11.45 0.94
CA ILE A 87 2.83 -10.57 2.08
C ILE A 87 2.17 -9.21 1.80
N LEU A 88 1.53 -8.68 2.80
CA LEU A 88 0.93 -7.35 2.74
C LEU A 88 1.66 -6.44 3.73
N GLU A 89 2.09 -5.27 3.25
CA GLU A 89 2.78 -4.27 4.05
C GLU A 89 1.98 -2.97 4.06
N ILE A 90 1.86 -2.31 5.22
CA ILE A 90 1.13 -1.06 5.36
C ILE A 90 2.04 0.04 5.92
N HIS A 91 2.05 1.20 5.25
CA HIS A 91 2.84 2.38 5.61
C HIS A 91 1.97 3.55 6.09
N PHE A 92 0.75 3.28 6.51
CA PHE A 92 -0.17 4.27 7.06
C PHE A 92 -1.02 3.67 8.18
N SER A 93 -1.55 4.54 9.05
CA SER A 93 -2.38 4.11 10.18
C SER A 93 -3.62 3.33 9.72
N ARG A 94 -4.00 2.29 10.47
CA ARG A 94 -5.27 1.57 10.30
C ARG A 94 -6.47 2.49 10.15
N TYR A 95 -6.45 3.60 10.89
CA TYR A 95 -7.58 4.53 10.96
C TYR A 95 -7.55 5.61 9.87
N LYS A 96 -6.68 5.49 8.85
CA LYS A 96 -6.56 6.46 7.77
C LYS A 96 -7.93 6.87 7.19
N HIS A 97 -8.81 5.91 6.93
CA HIS A 97 -10.13 6.20 6.36
C HIS A 97 -11.05 6.93 7.34
N LEU A 98 -10.90 6.70 8.65
CA LEU A 98 -11.70 7.33 9.69
C LEU A 98 -11.22 8.76 10.02
N GLN A 99 -9.95 9.07 9.74
CA GLN A 99 -9.35 10.38 9.97
C GLN A 99 -9.89 11.47 9.05
N TYR A 100 -10.53 11.11 7.93
CA TYR A 100 -11.12 12.10 7.02
C TYR A 100 -12.30 12.88 7.61
N GLY A 101 -12.81 12.52 8.78
CA GLY A 101 -13.89 13.23 9.48
C GLY A 101 -15.19 13.34 8.69
N ARG A 102 -15.40 12.48 7.70
CA ARG A 102 -16.59 12.49 6.86
C ARG A 102 -17.84 12.17 7.66
N LYS A 103 -18.96 12.86 7.34
CA LYS A 103 -20.25 12.72 8.03
C LYS A 103 -21.26 11.92 7.19
N GLY A 104 -22.37 11.51 7.82
CA GLY A 104 -23.48 10.83 7.15
C GLY A 104 -23.10 9.48 6.53
N ALA A 105 -23.63 9.20 5.36
CA ALA A 105 -23.42 7.95 4.62
C ALA A 105 -21.93 7.64 4.35
N TRP A 106 -21.11 8.65 4.18
CA TRP A 106 -19.67 8.50 3.97
C TRP A 106 -18.94 7.98 5.21
N LYS A 107 -19.40 8.35 6.41
CA LYS A 107 -18.86 7.79 7.66
C LYS A 107 -19.13 6.28 7.74
N LEU A 108 -20.33 5.84 7.36
CA LEU A 108 -20.68 4.42 7.33
C LEU A 108 -19.85 3.66 6.29
N ALA A 109 -19.63 4.25 5.12
CA ALA A 109 -18.78 3.66 4.09
C ALA A 109 -17.32 3.51 4.57
N ASP A 110 -16.78 4.50 5.29
CA ASP A 110 -15.42 4.43 5.85
C ASP A 110 -15.30 3.37 6.94
N GLN A 111 -16.29 3.25 7.81
CA GLN A 111 -16.35 2.19 8.82
C GLN A 111 -16.44 0.81 8.20
N TRP A 112 -17.28 0.66 7.17
CA TRP A 112 -17.39 -0.59 6.42
C TRP A 112 -16.07 -0.96 5.75
N ARG A 113 -15.40 0.01 5.10
CA ARG A 113 -14.09 -0.18 4.48
C ARG A 113 -13.05 -0.63 5.50
N SER A 114 -12.96 0.02 6.66
CA SER A 114 -12.04 -0.34 7.74
C SER A 114 -12.26 -1.79 8.23
N ARG A 115 -13.52 -2.24 8.35
CA ARG A 115 -13.85 -3.63 8.69
C ARG A 115 -13.48 -4.62 7.57
N MET A 116 -13.64 -4.21 6.31
CA MET A 116 -13.24 -5.04 5.17
C MET A 116 -11.72 -5.19 5.09
N ASP A 117 -10.98 -4.14 5.39
CA ASP A 117 -9.53 -4.18 5.46
C ASP A 117 -9.07 -5.20 6.51
N GLU A 118 -9.66 -5.19 7.71
CA GLU A 118 -9.36 -6.17 8.77
C GLU A 118 -9.62 -7.61 8.33
N LYS A 119 -10.73 -7.86 7.64
CA LYS A 119 -11.02 -9.19 7.08
C LYS A 119 -10.05 -9.59 5.99
N THR A 120 -9.54 -8.62 5.25
CA THR A 120 -8.67 -8.86 4.10
C THR A 120 -7.25 -9.17 4.54
N VAL A 121 -6.69 -8.44 5.52
CA VAL A 121 -5.32 -8.69 6.00
C VAL A 121 -5.14 -10.11 6.56
N LYS A 122 -6.19 -10.69 7.14
CA LYS A 122 -6.19 -12.09 7.63
C LYS A 122 -5.98 -13.15 6.53
N LYS A 123 -6.15 -12.78 5.26
CA LYS A 123 -6.04 -13.70 4.11
C LYS A 123 -4.62 -13.79 3.53
N TYR A 124 -3.73 -12.93 4.00
CA TYR A 124 -2.34 -12.92 3.60
C TYR A 124 -1.50 -13.86 4.47
N ALA A 125 -0.43 -14.41 3.92
CA ALA A 125 0.48 -15.26 4.69
C ALA A 125 1.21 -14.51 5.79
N CYS A 126 1.47 -13.19 5.56
CA CYS A 126 2.03 -12.29 6.55
C CYS A 126 1.48 -10.88 6.29
N PHE A 127 1.20 -10.16 7.38
CA PHE A 127 0.81 -8.76 7.36
C PHE A 127 1.82 -7.95 8.17
N VAL A 128 2.53 -7.04 7.50
CA VAL A 128 3.61 -6.25 8.08
C VAL A 128 3.11 -4.85 8.41
N VAL A 129 3.40 -4.41 9.62
CA VAL A 129 3.19 -3.04 10.11
C VAL A 129 4.51 -2.46 10.58
N LEU A 130 4.64 -1.14 10.68
CA LEU A 130 5.91 -0.48 10.94
C LEU A 130 6.23 -0.34 12.43
N THR A 131 5.22 -0.35 13.30
CA THR A 131 5.39 -0.09 14.74
C THR A 131 4.57 -1.05 15.59
N HIS A 132 4.98 -1.21 16.84
CA HIS A 132 4.19 -1.93 17.84
C HIS A 132 2.85 -1.25 18.15
N GLU A 133 2.80 0.08 18.05
CA GLU A 133 1.56 0.84 18.19
C GLU A 133 0.58 0.49 17.07
N ASP A 134 1.02 0.51 15.80
CA ASP A 134 0.18 0.07 14.68
C ASP A 134 -0.31 -1.36 14.86
N LYS A 135 0.56 -2.27 15.32
CA LYS A 135 0.15 -3.64 15.65
C LYS A 135 -1.00 -3.66 16.66
N SER A 136 -0.93 -2.86 17.73
CA SER A 136 -1.99 -2.80 18.75
C SER A 136 -3.34 -2.37 18.18
N TYR A 137 -3.36 -1.51 17.17
CA TYR A 137 -4.59 -1.06 16.49
C TYR A 137 -5.26 -2.15 15.65
N TRP A 138 -4.49 -3.13 15.16
CA TRP A 138 -5.03 -4.25 14.39
C TRP A 138 -5.51 -5.41 15.26
N GLY A 139 -5.19 -5.42 16.55
CA GLY A 139 -5.51 -6.49 17.49
C GLY A 139 -4.68 -7.75 17.26
N ASP A 140 -5.12 -8.85 17.90
CA ASP A 140 -4.43 -10.13 17.84
C ASP A 140 -4.67 -10.85 16.51
N LEU A 141 -3.92 -10.47 15.51
CA LEU A 141 -3.89 -11.17 14.23
C LEU A 141 -2.78 -12.22 14.23
N PRO A 142 -3.04 -13.47 13.86
CA PRO A 142 -2.03 -14.54 13.90
C PRO A 142 -0.90 -14.35 12.88
N ASN A 143 -1.12 -13.53 11.87
CA ASN A 143 -0.21 -13.29 10.76
C ASN A 143 0.44 -11.90 10.79
N ILE A 144 0.28 -11.11 11.87
CA ILE A 144 0.84 -9.76 11.95
C ILE A 144 2.27 -9.74 12.46
N MET A 145 3.14 -9.00 11.79
CA MET A 145 4.54 -8.83 12.13
C MET A 145 4.91 -7.33 12.14
N VAL A 146 5.79 -6.94 13.07
CA VAL A 146 6.35 -5.58 13.10
C VAL A 146 7.71 -5.60 12.42
N ILE A 147 7.85 -4.83 11.34
CA ILE A 147 9.12 -4.59 10.66
C ILE A 147 9.24 -3.08 10.47
N PRO A 148 10.08 -2.38 11.26
CA PRO A 148 10.26 -0.94 11.15
C PRO A 148 10.96 -0.56 9.84
N ASN A 149 10.75 0.68 9.40
CA ASN A 149 11.52 1.24 8.29
C ASN A 149 13.02 1.24 8.60
N ALA A 150 13.84 0.86 7.63
CA ALA A 150 15.27 0.95 7.74
C ALA A 150 15.72 2.42 7.77
N LEU A 151 16.65 2.73 8.66
CA LEU A 151 17.34 4.01 8.65
C LEU A 151 18.48 3.94 7.64
N THR A 152 18.50 4.87 6.69
CA THR A 152 19.53 4.98 5.64
C THR A 152 20.66 5.93 6.01
N TYR A 153 20.60 6.52 7.20
CA TYR A 153 21.60 7.46 7.71
C TYR A 153 21.98 7.11 9.15
N SER A 154 23.21 7.42 9.53
CA SER A 154 23.64 7.33 10.91
C SER A 154 22.98 8.43 11.74
N VAL A 155 22.40 8.06 12.87
CA VAL A 155 21.86 9.04 13.82
C VAL A 155 23.03 9.82 14.42
N GLY A 156 23.09 11.12 14.15
CA GLY A 156 24.04 12.04 14.78
C GLY A 156 23.75 12.24 16.27
N GLN A 157 24.58 13.03 16.93
CA GLN A 157 24.29 13.40 18.32
C GLN A 157 22.97 14.19 18.41
N PRO A 158 22.12 13.91 19.41
CA PRO A 158 20.91 14.69 19.64
C PRO A 158 21.23 16.18 19.79
N ALA A 159 20.41 17.04 19.22
CA ALA A 159 20.56 18.47 19.41
C ALA A 159 20.41 18.81 20.90
N PRO A 160 21.27 19.69 21.45
CA PRO A 160 21.12 20.13 22.84
C PRO A 160 19.81 20.91 22.98
N LEU A 161 18.95 20.48 23.92
CA LEU A 161 17.61 21.06 24.14
C LEU A 161 17.63 22.43 24.84
N ASN A 162 18.81 23.02 25.01
CA ASN A 162 19.00 24.35 25.64
C ASN A 162 18.75 25.53 24.68
N ASN A 163 18.53 25.28 23.40
CA ASN A 163 18.23 26.30 22.40
C ASN A 163 16.71 26.46 22.24
N LYS A 164 16.21 27.71 22.30
CA LYS A 164 14.80 28.04 22.04
C LYS A 164 14.45 28.03 20.54
N LYS A 165 15.00 27.10 19.76
CA LYS A 165 14.73 26.96 18.31
C LYS A 165 13.90 25.72 18.08
N VAL A 166 12.79 25.88 17.37
CA VAL A 166 11.94 24.79 16.91
C VAL A 166 11.96 24.77 15.37
N ILE A 167 12.23 23.59 14.80
CA ILE A 167 12.18 23.36 13.36
C ILE A 167 10.99 22.45 13.11
N ALA A 168 10.06 22.86 12.24
CA ALA A 168 8.98 22.01 11.76
C ALA A 168 9.22 21.68 10.29
N ILE A 169 9.29 20.39 9.98
CA ILE A 169 9.35 19.90 8.60
C ILE A 169 7.96 19.35 8.25
N VAL A 170 7.27 20.02 7.35
CA VAL A 170 5.90 19.67 6.95
C VAL A 170 5.83 19.45 5.45
N ARG A 171 4.97 18.51 5.04
CA ARG A 171 4.63 18.29 3.64
C ARG A 171 3.39 19.13 3.31
N TYR A 172 3.53 20.10 2.41
CA TYR A 172 2.37 20.78 1.82
C TYR A 172 1.77 19.87 0.73
N ASN A 173 0.47 19.60 0.83
CA ASN A 173 -0.32 18.93 -0.20
C ASN A 173 -1.12 19.94 -1.00
#